data_6b8d5748cc50266ae670a183ee379858
#
_entry.id   6b8d5748cc50266ae670a183ee379858
#
_cell.length_a   1.000
_cell.length_b   1.000
_cell.length_c   1.000
_cell.angle_alpha   90.00
_cell.angle_beta   90.00
_cell.angle_gamma   90.00
#
_symmetry.space_group_name_H-M   'P 1'
#
loop_
_entity.id
_entity.type
_entity.pdbx_description
1 polymer ?
#
loop_
_entity_poly.entity_id
_entity_poly.type
_entity_poly.pdbx_seq_one_letter_code
_entity_poly.pdbx_strand_id
1 'polypeptide(L)'
;GHSDFIKPQNNGSGDTTFDYIELISFPIIALILAVFVLVLFRKKPWITKLFSWSLIYARYHVGLILISYGVAKFMAGQFPGPSIYTLEQTFGESSPMGLAWRFFGYSDTYKIFMGLSEVSAGILLLFRRTAVLGALLAIAVTTNIVLVNFSFDVPVKIMSSHLLIFSILILSPSIKVLLDFFILQKPAKLQTPGIYWKTKTQHRLWLGGKLLFAVLIPLMMIVGHFTAQTLMKRSSNQWEGAYSFSQNNLPDSAGVYWTNVIIDQKSLSVKTSGKNSHYYTIKDVNEDGEIHFVRTGKQEDPYLLKIIENPDGQYQFLVTLGNKEMDINTNRKMKSDYFLMQRGFNWVNEYPLNR
;
A
#
# COMPACT_ATOMS: atom_id res chain seq x y z
N GLY A 1 3.82 -28.12 12.47
CA GLY A 1 4.00 -27.54 13.77
C GLY A 1 5.27 -26.77 14.07
N HIS A 2 6.47 -27.13 13.55
CA HIS A 2 7.71 -26.40 13.86
C HIS A 2 7.95 -25.15 12.98
N SER A 3 7.30 -25.02 11.84
CA SER A 3 7.47 -23.90 10.90
C SER A 3 6.87 -22.59 11.41
N ASP A 4 5.91 -22.63 12.34
CA ASP A 4 5.16 -21.45 12.79
C ASP A 4 5.97 -20.53 13.73
N PHE A 5 7.08 -21.03 14.26
CA PHE A 5 7.99 -20.30 15.13
C PHE A 5 9.17 -19.65 14.38
N ILE A 6 9.31 -19.92 13.09
CA ILE A 6 10.35 -19.32 12.25
C ILE A 6 9.72 -18.10 11.57
N LYS A 7 10.39 -16.94 11.67
CA LYS A 7 9.94 -15.74 10.95
C LYS A 7 9.87 -16.06 9.46
N PRO A 8 8.67 -16.00 8.84
CA PRO A 8 8.56 -16.27 7.41
C PRO A 8 9.38 -15.26 6.62
N GLN A 9 9.90 -15.68 5.46
CA GLN A 9 10.50 -14.74 4.53
C GLN A 9 9.48 -13.65 4.19
N ASN A 10 9.95 -12.44 3.89
CA ASN A 10 9.08 -11.29 3.61
C ASN A 10 8.09 -11.62 2.49
N ASN A 11 6.85 -11.94 2.90
CA ASN A 11 5.73 -12.33 2.04
C ASN A 11 4.69 -11.20 1.88
N GLY A 12 5.01 -10.00 2.39
CA GLY A 12 4.12 -8.84 2.38
C GLY A 12 3.09 -8.80 3.51
N SER A 13 3.01 -9.83 4.38
CA SER A 13 2.17 -9.82 5.57
C SER A 13 2.93 -9.33 6.80
N GLY A 14 2.27 -8.53 7.63
CA GLY A 14 2.70 -8.14 8.97
C GLY A 14 1.80 -8.71 10.07
N ASP A 15 0.97 -9.71 9.75
CA ASP A 15 0.01 -10.34 10.66
C ASP A 15 0.18 -11.87 10.65
N THR A 16 1.42 -12.35 10.57
CA THR A 16 1.72 -13.78 10.63
C THR A 16 1.62 -14.29 12.08
N THR A 17 1.52 -15.60 12.26
CA THR A 17 1.56 -16.21 13.59
C THR A 17 2.79 -15.77 14.38
N PHE A 18 3.92 -15.62 13.71
CA PHE A 18 5.15 -15.12 14.33
C PHE A 18 4.99 -13.70 14.86
N ASP A 19 4.37 -12.78 14.08
CA ASP A 19 4.14 -11.39 14.49
C ASP A 19 3.20 -11.30 15.69
N TYR A 20 2.19 -12.18 15.80
CA TYR A 20 1.32 -12.27 16.99
C TYR A 20 2.07 -12.81 18.21
N ILE A 21 3.00 -13.75 18.04
CA ILE A 21 3.86 -14.22 19.14
C ILE A 21 4.76 -13.09 19.64
N GLU A 22 5.36 -12.31 18.72
CA GLU A 22 6.14 -11.12 19.08
C GLU A 22 5.27 -10.08 19.82
N LEU A 23 4.04 -9.82 19.33
CA LEU A 23 3.09 -8.90 19.95
C LEU A 23 2.79 -9.24 21.41
N ILE A 24 2.72 -10.52 21.76
CA ILE A 24 2.45 -10.97 23.12
C ILE A 24 3.75 -11.00 23.95
N SER A 25 4.84 -11.45 23.37
CA SER A 25 6.12 -11.67 24.07
C SER A 25 6.75 -10.36 24.54
N PHE A 26 6.79 -9.33 23.67
CA PHE A 26 7.43 -8.07 24.02
C PHE A 26 6.77 -7.32 25.19
N PRO A 27 5.43 -7.18 25.28
CA PRO A 27 4.79 -6.62 26.46
C PRO A 27 5.04 -7.40 27.74
N ILE A 28 5.11 -8.74 27.68
CA ILE A 28 5.43 -9.57 28.86
C ILE A 28 6.85 -9.29 29.34
N ILE A 29 7.83 -9.30 28.43
CA ILE A 29 9.22 -8.98 28.75
C ILE A 29 9.32 -7.55 29.29
N ALA A 30 8.66 -6.59 28.64
CA ALA A 30 8.64 -5.21 29.10
C ALA A 30 8.03 -5.05 30.50
N LEU A 31 6.96 -5.78 30.80
CA LEU A 31 6.34 -5.79 32.13
C LEU A 31 7.28 -6.36 33.19
N ILE A 32 7.94 -7.46 32.93
CA ILE A 32 8.93 -8.07 33.84
C ILE A 32 10.06 -7.06 34.11
N LEU A 33 10.62 -6.46 33.07
CA LEU A 33 11.66 -5.45 33.21
C LEU A 33 11.17 -4.22 33.95
N ALA A 34 9.95 -3.75 33.71
CA ALA A 34 9.37 -2.61 34.42
C ALA A 34 9.20 -2.90 35.90
N VAL A 35 8.69 -4.08 36.26
CA VAL A 35 8.58 -4.50 37.67
C VAL A 35 9.97 -4.56 38.34
N PHE A 36 10.95 -5.18 37.66
CA PHE A 36 12.32 -5.25 38.16
C PHE A 36 12.92 -3.85 38.43
N VAL A 37 12.77 -2.94 37.47
CA VAL A 37 13.23 -1.55 37.59
C VAL A 37 12.49 -0.82 38.70
N LEU A 38 11.17 -0.97 38.83
CA LEU A 38 10.38 -0.35 39.88
C LEU A 38 10.78 -0.84 41.29
N VAL A 39 11.11 -2.12 41.42
CA VAL A 39 11.58 -2.68 42.70
C VAL A 39 12.94 -2.11 43.09
N LEU A 40 13.87 -1.99 42.13
CA LEU A 40 15.23 -1.50 42.39
C LEU A 40 15.29 0.02 42.57
N PHE A 41 14.45 0.77 41.83
CA PHE A 41 14.53 2.23 41.76
C PHE A 41 13.21 2.91 42.15
N ARG A 42 12.81 2.84 43.39
CA ARG A 42 11.53 3.37 43.93
C ARG A 42 11.35 4.88 43.89
N LYS A 43 12.28 5.68 43.33
CA LYS A 43 12.21 7.14 43.34
C LYS A 43 11.25 7.71 42.29
N LYS A 44 10.13 8.32 42.73
CA LYS A 44 9.07 8.92 41.89
C LYS A 44 9.54 9.89 40.81
N PRO A 45 10.54 10.79 40.98
CA PRO A 45 10.93 11.73 39.91
C PRO A 45 11.45 11.07 38.66
N TRP A 46 12.02 9.86 38.77
CA TRP A 46 12.54 9.12 37.66
C TRP A 46 11.43 8.53 36.79
N ILE A 47 10.35 8.02 37.40
CA ILE A 47 9.18 7.45 36.69
C ILE A 47 8.51 8.52 35.80
N THR A 48 8.32 9.74 36.34
CA THR A 48 7.73 10.85 35.57
C THR A 48 8.61 11.25 34.38
N LYS A 49 9.93 11.23 34.55
CA LYS A 49 10.86 11.49 33.44
C LYS A 49 10.80 10.40 32.39
N LEU A 50 10.77 9.13 32.78
CA LEU A 50 10.65 7.99 31.85
C LEU A 50 9.35 8.08 31.03
N PHE A 51 8.22 8.35 31.67
CA PHE A 51 6.94 8.54 30.98
C PHE A 51 7.01 9.69 29.96
N SER A 52 7.61 10.81 30.33
CA SER A 52 7.80 11.95 29.43
C SER A 52 8.67 11.58 28.20
N TRP A 53 9.73 10.80 28.40
CA TRP A 53 10.59 10.34 27.32
C TRP A 53 9.89 9.31 26.44
N SER A 54 9.10 8.41 27.01
CA SER A 54 8.33 7.43 26.21
C SER A 54 7.29 8.12 25.33
N LEU A 55 6.63 9.19 25.80
CA LEU A 55 5.73 10.00 24.98
C LEU A 55 6.46 10.74 23.86
N ILE A 56 7.67 11.25 24.12
CA ILE A 56 8.50 11.89 23.10
C ILE A 56 8.88 10.86 22.04
N TYR A 57 9.33 9.67 22.44
CA TYR A 57 9.65 8.58 21.54
C TYR A 57 8.43 8.19 20.68
N ALA A 58 7.28 7.95 21.32
CA ALA A 58 6.04 7.60 20.61
C ALA A 58 5.66 8.64 19.55
N ARG A 59 5.80 9.94 19.86
CA ARG A 59 5.53 11.03 18.90
C ARG A 59 6.41 10.96 17.67
N TYR A 60 7.72 10.72 17.83
CA TYR A 60 8.63 10.59 16.70
C TYR A 60 8.38 9.29 15.92
N HIS A 61 8.16 8.21 16.63
CA HIS A 61 7.86 6.91 16.03
C HIS A 61 6.60 6.97 15.15
N VAL A 62 5.46 7.38 15.69
CA VAL A 62 4.21 7.53 14.95
C VAL A 62 4.35 8.56 13.84
N GLY A 63 4.99 9.71 14.15
CA GLY A 63 5.16 10.80 13.19
C GLY A 63 5.93 10.38 11.94
N LEU A 64 7.05 9.67 12.11
CA LEU A 64 7.87 9.20 10.99
C LEU A 64 7.17 8.12 10.16
N ILE A 65 6.48 7.20 10.81
CA ILE A 65 5.73 6.15 10.10
C ILE A 65 4.59 6.77 9.29
N LEU A 66 3.81 7.69 9.85
CA LEU A 66 2.74 8.38 9.12
C LEU A 66 3.27 9.18 7.94
N ILE A 67 4.41 9.87 8.08
CA ILE A 67 5.06 10.56 6.95
C ILE A 67 5.43 9.55 5.87
N SER A 68 6.05 8.43 6.24
CA SER A 68 6.46 7.39 5.30
C SER A 68 5.29 6.79 4.53
N TYR A 69 4.22 6.40 5.23
CA TYR A 69 3.03 5.84 4.61
C TYR A 69 2.27 6.85 3.76
N GLY A 70 2.16 8.11 4.22
CA GLY A 70 1.52 9.16 3.46
C GLY A 70 2.24 9.45 2.15
N VAL A 71 3.59 9.51 2.17
CA VAL A 71 4.39 9.68 0.95
C VAL A 71 4.21 8.49 0.00
N ALA A 72 4.17 7.26 0.51
CA ALA A 72 3.93 6.07 -0.33
C ALA A 72 2.58 6.13 -1.08
N LYS A 73 1.56 6.78 -0.51
CA LYS A 73 0.25 6.99 -1.16
C LYS A 73 0.30 8.00 -2.30
N PHE A 74 1.00 9.13 -2.13
CA PHE A 74 1.18 10.10 -3.21
C PHE A 74 1.81 9.51 -4.45
N MET A 75 2.74 8.58 -4.25
CA MET A 75 3.57 8.03 -5.30
C MET A 75 2.89 6.87 -6.06
N ALA A 76 1.61 6.63 -5.83
CA ALA A 76 0.86 5.50 -6.38
C ALA A 76 1.50 4.11 -6.11
N GLY A 77 2.52 4.05 -5.26
CA GLY A 77 3.23 2.81 -4.94
C GLY A 77 2.37 1.85 -4.13
N GLN A 78 1.54 2.37 -3.22
CA GLN A 78 0.67 1.54 -2.39
C GLN A 78 -0.63 1.18 -3.11
N PHE A 79 -1.24 2.10 -3.84
CA PHE A 79 -2.50 1.91 -4.54
C PHE A 79 -2.32 2.20 -6.04
N PRO A 80 -1.87 1.22 -6.84
CA PRO A 80 -1.73 1.41 -8.28
C PRO A 80 -3.11 1.65 -8.91
N GLY A 81 -3.13 2.43 -9.98
CA GLY A 81 -4.34 2.60 -10.78
C GLY A 81 -4.80 1.28 -11.43
N PRO A 82 -6.05 1.21 -11.92
CA PRO A 82 -6.57 0.01 -12.55
C PRO A 82 -5.67 -0.50 -13.68
N SER A 83 -5.22 -1.73 -13.61
CA SER A 83 -4.55 -2.46 -14.71
C SER A 83 -5.58 -3.19 -15.57
N ILE A 84 -5.21 -3.58 -16.79
CA ILE A 84 -6.10 -4.37 -17.65
C ILE A 84 -6.51 -5.67 -16.97
N TYR A 85 -5.59 -6.31 -16.26
CA TYR A 85 -5.88 -7.50 -15.47
C TYR A 85 -7.00 -7.27 -14.45
N THR A 86 -6.93 -6.15 -13.69
CA THR A 86 -7.94 -5.83 -12.69
C THR A 86 -9.28 -5.40 -13.30
N LEU A 87 -9.26 -4.82 -14.51
CA LEU A 87 -10.46 -4.43 -15.23
C LEU A 87 -11.20 -5.63 -15.85
N GLU A 88 -10.49 -6.70 -16.20
CA GLU A 88 -11.06 -7.95 -16.71
C GLU A 88 -11.51 -8.91 -15.59
N GLN A 89 -11.16 -8.63 -14.34
CA GLN A 89 -11.58 -9.43 -13.20
C GLN A 89 -13.02 -9.10 -12.81
N THR A 90 -13.87 -10.11 -12.66
CA THR A 90 -15.24 -9.89 -12.19
C THR A 90 -15.26 -9.46 -10.72
N PHE A 91 -16.33 -8.78 -10.31
CA PHE A 91 -16.50 -8.36 -8.91
C PHE A 91 -16.41 -9.56 -7.95
N GLY A 92 -17.02 -10.68 -8.30
CA GLY A 92 -17.03 -11.90 -7.48
C GLY A 92 -15.67 -12.62 -7.36
N GLU A 93 -14.73 -12.34 -8.26
CA GLU A 93 -13.35 -12.87 -8.19
C GLU A 93 -12.42 -12.00 -7.34
N SER A 94 -12.90 -10.85 -6.86
CA SER A 94 -12.10 -9.91 -6.08
C SER A 94 -11.95 -10.38 -4.65
N SER A 95 -10.72 -10.36 -4.11
CA SER A 95 -10.54 -10.46 -2.67
C SER A 95 -11.02 -9.18 -1.99
N PRO A 96 -11.40 -9.21 -0.69
CA PRO A 96 -11.75 -8.00 0.05
C PRO A 96 -10.64 -6.93 -0.03
N MET A 97 -9.38 -7.29 0.18
CA MET A 97 -8.25 -6.39 0.02
C MET A 97 -8.15 -5.86 -1.41
N GLY A 98 -8.30 -6.71 -2.43
CA GLY A 98 -8.28 -6.32 -3.84
C GLY A 98 -9.36 -5.29 -4.18
N LEU A 99 -10.56 -5.42 -3.60
CA LEU A 99 -11.64 -4.46 -3.76
C LEU A 99 -11.26 -3.09 -3.17
N ALA A 100 -10.74 -3.05 -1.95
CA ALA A 100 -10.27 -1.82 -1.31
C ALA A 100 -9.14 -1.15 -2.12
N TRP A 101 -8.17 -1.93 -2.62
CA TRP A 101 -7.07 -1.42 -3.43
C TRP A 101 -7.53 -0.80 -4.75
N ARG A 102 -8.53 -1.39 -5.40
CA ARG A 102 -9.13 -0.81 -6.63
C ARG A 102 -9.87 0.49 -6.34
N PHE A 103 -10.64 0.53 -5.25
CA PHE A 103 -11.33 1.75 -4.82
C PHE A 103 -10.34 2.89 -4.57
N PHE A 104 -9.32 2.66 -3.76
CA PHE A 104 -8.30 3.67 -3.47
C PHE A 104 -7.45 4.01 -4.68
N GLY A 105 -7.11 3.02 -5.51
CA GLY A 105 -6.26 3.19 -6.69
C GLY A 105 -6.92 3.94 -7.84
N TYR A 106 -8.25 3.98 -7.90
CA TYR A 106 -8.99 4.63 -8.98
C TYR A 106 -8.80 6.16 -8.99
N SER A 107 -8.86 6.81 -7.82
CA SER A 107 -8.85 8.27 -7.71
C SER A 107 -7.51 8.82 -7.22
N ASP A 108 -6.76 9.50 -8.08
CA ASP A 108 -5.52 10.17 -7.69
C ASP A 108 -5.78 11.27 -6.65
N THR A 109 -6.87 12.03 -6.80
CA THR A 109 -7.26 13.06 -5.82
C THR A 109 -7.49 12.48 -4.44
N TYR A 110 -8.14 11.30 -4.36
CA TYR A 110 -8.40 10.65 -3.08
C TYR A 110 -7.11 10.09 -2.46
N LYS A 111 -6.21 9.53 -3.27
CA LYS A 111 -4.86 9.10 -2.81
C LYS A 111 -4.06 10.27 -2.23
N ILE A 112 -4.09 11.42 -2.93
CA ILE A 112 -3.43 12.65 -2.46
C ILE A 112 -4.03 13.11 -1.13
N PHE A 113 -5.35 13.12 -0.99
CA PHE A 113 -6.03 13.49 0.25
C PHE A 113 -5.61 12.58 1.42
N MET A 114 -5.64 11.26 1.24
CA MET A 114 -5.20 10.30 2.25
C MET A 114 -3.73 10.51 2.64
N GLY A 115 -2.86 10.63 1.65
CA GLY A 115 -1.43 10.83 1.89
C GLY A 115 -1.13 12.16 2.59
N LEU A 116 -1.79 13.25 2.19
CA LEU A 116 -1.66 14.57 2.85
C LEU A 116 -2.13 14.52 4.31
N SER A 117 -3.22 13.80 4.59
CA SER A 117 -3.74 13.66 5.95
C SER A 117 -2.72 12.95 6.86
N GLU A 118 -2.09 11.88 6.38
CA GLU A 118 -1.06 11.15 7.12
C GLU A 118 0.22 11.98 7.30
N VAL A 119 0.73 12.58 6.23
CA VAL A 119 1.94 13.43 6.29
C VAL A 119 1.71 14.61 7.23
N SER A 120 0.54 15.26 7.17
CA SER A 120 0.22 16.39 8.04
C SER A 120 0.17 15.98 9.51
N ALA A 121 -0.49 14.84 9.83
CA ALA A 121 -0.51 14.30 11.18
C ALA A 121 0.91 14.00 11.67
N GLY A 122 1.73 13.36 10.84
CA GLY A 122 3.12 13.04 11.14
C GLY A 122 3.97 14.28 11.40
N ILE A 123 3.92 15.28 10.53
CA ILE A 123 4.66 16.54 10.70
C ILE A 123 4.23 17.27 11.98
N LEU A 124 2.93 17.38 12.24
CA LEU A 124 2.42 18.03 13.45
C LEU A 124 2.89 17.33 14.74
N LEU A 125 3.06 16.01 14.72
CA LEU A 125 3.60 15.24 15.85
C LEU A 125 5.07 15.56 16.13
N LEU A 126 5.88 15.91 15.13
CA LEU A 126 7.30 16.21 15.34
C LEU A 126 7.52 17.47 16.18
N PHE A 127 6.59 18.43 16.16
CA PHE A 127 6.74 19.69 16.87
C PHE A 127 5.91 19.71 18.16
N ARG A 128 6.54 20.13 19.26
CA ARG A 128 5.90 20.16 20.58
C ARG A 128 4.62 21.00 20.62
N ARG A 129 4.63 22.14 19.92
CA ARG A 129 3.50 23.08 19.94
C ARG A 129 2.26 22.55 19.24
N THR A 130 2.44 21.72 18.23
CA THR A 130 1.38 21.15 17.39
C THR A 130 1.08 19.68 17.72
N ALA A 131 1.80 19.09 18.68
CA ALA A 131 1.73 17.66 18.96
C ALA A 131 0.33 17.19 19.38
N VAL A 132 -0.46 18.02 20.07
CA VAL A 132 -1.84 17.66 20.45
C VAL A 132 -2.73 17.63 19.22
N LEU A 133 -2.64 18.62 18.34
CA LEU A 133 -3.37 18.64 17.07
C LEU A 133 -2.93 17.47 16.19
N GLY A 134 -1.61 17.20 16.14
CA GLY A 134 -1.07 16.05 15.42
C GLY A 134 -1.59 14.73 15.95
N ALA A 135 -1.72 14.57 17.28
CA ALA A 135 -2.27 13.35 17.88
C ALA A 135 -3.76 13.18 17.56
N LEU A 136 -4.56 14.25 17.59
CA LEU A 136 -5.97 14.19 17.20
C LEU A 136 -6.13 13.77 15.73
N LEU A 137 -5.36 14.38 14.84
CA LEU A 137 -5.39 14.02 13.42
C LEU A 137 -4.86 12.60 13.21
N ALA A 138 -3.80 12.19 13.90
CA ALA A 138 -3.28 10.84 13.84
C ALA A 138 -4.30 9.80 14.31
N ILE A 139 -5.05 10.07 15.39
CA ILE A 139 -6.14 9.18 15.84
C ILE A 139 -7.20 9.05 14.75
N ALA A 140 -7.66 10.15 14.16
CA ALA A 140 -8.68 10.10 13.10
C ALA A 140 -8.21 9.27 11.89
N VAL A 141 -6.98 9.53 11.41
CA VAL A 141 -6.38 8.85 10.26
C VAL A 141 -6.12 7.37 10.57
N THR A 142 -5.50 7.06 11.71
CA THR A 142 -5.19 5.66 12.06
C THR A 142 -6.43 4.85 12.39
N THR A 143 -7.49 5.46 12.93
CA THR A 143 -8.79 4.79 13.11
C THR A 143 -9.35 4.36 11.76
N ASN A 144 -9.32 5.24 10.76
CA ASN A 144 -9.77 4.87 9.41
C ASN A 144 -8.92 3.72 8.84
N ILE A 145 -7.59 3.78 8.98
CA ILE A 145 -6.69 2.72 8.51
C ILE A 145 -7.00 1.38 9.21
N VAL A 146 -7.20 1.39 10.54
CA VAL A 146 -7.57 0.19 11.30
C VAL A 146 -8.88 -0.39 10.78
N LEU A 147 -9.93 0.45 10.65
CA LEU A 147 -11.22 0.00 10.14
C LEU A 147 -11.11 -0.63 8.75
N VAL A 148 -10.37 -0.02 7.84
CA VAL A 148 -10.11 -0.60 6.51
C VAL A 148 -9.39 -1.94 6.61
N ASN A 149 -8.32 -2.02 7.43
CA ASN A 149 -7.53 -3.24 7.53
C ASN A 149 -8.32 -4.42 8.12
N PHE A 150 -9.19 -4.17 9.10
CA PHE A 150 -10.04 -5.22 9.67
C PHE A 150 -11.23 -5.57 8.76
N SER A 151 -11.83 -4.59 8.08
CA SER A 151 -13.01 -4.81 7.22
C SER A 151 -12.66 -5.49 5.89
N PHE A 152 -11.49 -5.22 5.35
CA PHE A 152 -11.06 -5.71 4.05
C PHE A 152 -9.94 -6.75 4.12
N ASP A 153 -9.72 -7.33 5.29
CA ASP A 153 -8.70 -8.36 5.54
C ASP A 153 -7.30 -8.01 5.04
N VAL A 154 -6.88 -6.76 5.30
CA VAL A 154 -5.55 -6.29 4.93
C VAL A 154 -4.53 -6.78 5.98
N PRO A 155 -3.43 -7.46 5.59
CA PRO A 155 -2.53 -8.14 6.52
C PRO A 155 -1.52 -7.22 7.20
N VAL A 156 -1.99 -6.09 7.77
CA VAL A 156 -1.21 -5.11 8.57
C VAL A 156 -2.04 -4.56 9.75
N LYS A 157 -2.90 -5.42 10.33
CA LYS A 157 -3.80 -5.08 11.43
C LYS A 157 -3.01 -4.73 12.69
N ILE A 158 -1.97 -5.51 13.02
CA ILE A 158 -1.09 -5.28 14.17
C ILE A 158 -0.47 -3.89 14.10
N MET A 159 0.17 -3.56 12.97
CA MET A 159 0.87 -2.29 12.79
C MET A 159 -0.07 -1.09 12.89
N SER A 160 -1.22 -1.14 12.23
CA SER A 160 -2.20 -0.04 12.29
C SER A 160 -2.79 0.14 13.70
N SER A 161 -3.06 -0.96 14.40
CA SER A 161 -3.54 -0.92 15.79
C SER A 161 -2.50 -0.30 16.73
N HIS A 162 -1.21 -0.61 16.56
CA HIS A 162 -0.13 0.03 17.31
C HIS A 162 -0.08 1.54 17.09
N LEU A 163 -0.19 1.99 15.84
CA LEU A 163 -0.20 3.42 15.52
C LEU A 163 -1.37 4.14 16.19
N LEU A 164 -2.56 3.52 16.20
CA LEU A 164 -3.73 4.08 16.87
C LEU A 164 -3.52 4.15 18.40
N ILE A 165 -3.06 3.06 19.03
CA ILE A 165 -2.81 3.00 20.47
C ILE A 165 -1.77 4.04 20.87
N PHE A 166 -0.66 4.16 20.14
CA PHE A 166 0.36 5.17 20.44
C PHE A 166 -0.14 6.59 20.21
N SER A 167 -1.00 6.83 19.20
CA SER A 167 -1.62 8.14 19.00
C SER A 167 -2.51 8.55 20.18
N ILE A 168 -3.29 7.60 20.72
CA ILE A 168 -4.10 7.79 21.93
C ILE A 168 -3.19 8.03 23.15
N LEU A 169 -2.12 7.26 23.29
CA LEU A 169 -1.14 7.43 24.37
C LEU A 169 -0.48 8.82 24.33
N ILE A 170 -0.13 9.31 23.15
CA ILE A 170 0.44 10.66 22.98
C ILE A 170 -0.56 11.73 23.43
N LEU A 171 -1.86 11.54 23.17
CA LEU A 171 -2.91 12.47 23.55
C LEU A 171 -3.24 12.41 25.05
N SER A 172 -2.98 11.28 25.73
CA SER A 172 -3.46 10.97 27.08
C SER A 172 -3.22 12.08 28.14
N PRO A 173 -2.07 12.80 28.17
CA PRO A 173 -1.87 13.89 29.13
C PRO A 173 -2.76 15.11 28.90
N SER A 174 -3.32 15.25 27.69
CA SER A 174 -4.13 16.39 27.27
C SER A 174 -5.63 16.09 27.24
N ILE A 175 -6.04 14.83 27.42
CA ILE A 175 -7.45 14.41 27.30
C ILE A 175 -8.35 15.21 28.23
N LYS A 176 -7.98 15.32 29.52
CA LYS A 176 -8.79 16.08 30.47
C LYS A 176 -8.98 17.54 30.07
N VAL A 177 -7.89 18.19 29.63
CA VAL A 177 -7.92 19.61 29.22
C VAL A 177 -8.78 19.78 27.97
N LEU A 178 -8.74 18.82 27.04
CA LEU A 178 -9.59 18.83 25.84
C LEU A 178 -11.07 18.60 26.18
N LEU A 179 -11.38 17.69 27.08
CA LEU A 179 -12.75 17.48 27.56
C LEU A 179 -13.28 18.72 28.29
N ASP A 180 -12.47 19.32 29.17
CA ASP A 180 -12.84 20.57 29.86
C ASP A 180 -13.10 21.69 28.86
N PHE A 181 -12.32 21.78 27.77
CA PHE A 181 -12.49 22.79 26.75
C PHE A 181 -13.74 22.55 25.87
N PHE A 182 -13.86 21.35 25.27
CA PHE A 182 -14.91 21.06 24.30
C PHE A 182 -16.28 20.82 24.95
N ILE A 183 -16.32 20.22 26.16
CA ILE A 183 -17.58 19.87 26.82
C ILE A 183 -17.98 20.93 27.85
N LEU A 184 -17.03 21.36 28.68
CA LEU A 184 -17.31 22.28 29.77
C LEU A 184 -17.01 23.74 29.42
N GLN A 185 -16.54 24.04 28.20
CA GLN A 185 -16.23 25.38 27.67
C GLN A 185 -15.29 26.19 28.58
N LYS A 186 -14.37 25.51 29.27
CA LYS A 186 -13.37 26.15 30.15
C LYS A 186 -12.12 26.56 29.36
N PRO A 187 -11.41 27.63 29.77
CA PRO A 187 -10.13 28.00 29.14
C PRO A 187 -9.14 26.86 29.23
N ALA A 188 -8.48 26.52 28.10
CA ALA A 188 -7.54 25.42 28.00
C ALA A 188 -6.08 25.91 27.88
N LYS A 189 -5.17 25.30 28.68
CA LYS A 189 -3.74 25.45 28.52
C LYS A 189 -3.12 24.07 28.32
N LEU A 190 -2.86 23.72 27.04
CA LEU A 190 -2.28 22.45 26.68
C LEU A 190 -0.81 22.37 27.12
N GLN A 191 -0.45 21.27 27.77
CA GLN A 191 0.92 20.97 28.17
C GLN A 191 1.37 19.70 27.44
N THR A 192 2.43 19.83 26.64
CA THR A 192 3.03 18.68 25.96
C THR A 192 4.45 18.46 26.49
N PRO A 193 4.80 17.21 26.85
CA PRO A 193 6.17 16.84 27.18
C PRO A 193 7.13 17.23 26.04
N GLY A 194 8.29 17.74 26.41
CA GLY A 194 9.29 18.16 25.46
C GLY A 194 10.67 18.29 26.07
N ILE A 195 11.68 18.29 25.23
CA ILE A 195 13.07 18.51 25.65
C ILE A 195 13.26 20.01 25.85
N TYR A 196 13.82 20.37 27.00
CA TYR A 196 14.20 21.75 27.33
C TYR A 196 15.71 21.89 27.12
N TRP A 197 16.07 22.81 26.25
CA TRP A 197 17.48 23.13 25.98
C TRP A 197 17.99 24.23 26.87
N LYS A 198 19.21 24.10 27.32
CA LYS A 198 19.81 25.09 28.23
C LYS A 198 20.15 26.42 27.52
N THR A 199 20.46 26.36 26.23
CA THR A 199 20.84 27.52 25.44
C THR A 199 19.94 27.71 24.19
N LYS A 200 19.80 28.98 23.74
CA LYS A 200 19.07 29.33 22.53
C LYS A 200 19.70 28.68 21.28
N THR A 201 21.02 28.54 21.28
CA THR A 201 21.75 27.88 20.15
C THR A 201 21.41 26.42 20.04
N GLN A 202 21.42 25.68 21.16
CA GLN A 202 21.00 24.27 21.18
C GLN A 202 19.56 24.09 20.68
N HIS A 203 18.66 25.00 21.12
CA HIS A 203 17.27 24.96 20.64
C HIS A 203 17.16 25.21 19.14
N ARG A 204 17.91 26.18 18.58
CA ARG A 204 17.92 26.48 17.13
C ARG A 204 18.49 25.33 16.32
N LEU A 205 19.61 24.76 16.76
CA LEU A 205 20.22 23.59 16.09
C LEU A 205 19.27 22.39 16.08
N TRP A 206 18.61 22.14 17.22
CA TRP A 206 17.62 21.06 17.31
C TRP A 206 16.39 21.32 16.42
N LEU A 207 15.90 22.54 16.37
CA LEU A 207 14.81 22.91 15.48
C LEU A 207 15.22 22.78 13.99
N GLY A 208 16.42 23.25 13.66
CA GLY A 208 16.98 23.09 12.32
C GLY A 208 17.11 21.62 11.91
N GLY A 209 17.64 20.78 12.83
CA GLY A 209 17.72 19.32 12.60
C GLY A 209 16.35 18.68 12.39
N LYS A 210 15.32 19.08 13.15
CA LYS A 210 13.96 18.60 12.95
C LYS A 210 13.37 19.00 11.59
N LEU A 211 13.53 20.27 11.23
CA LEU A 211 13.07 20.77 9.94
C LEU A 211 13.76 20.03 8.79
N LEU A 212 15.08 19.88 8.89
CA LEU A 212 15.85 19.11 7.92
C LEU A 212 15.31 17.67 7.80
N PHE A 213 15.05 17.02 8.92
CA PHE A 213 14.56 15.64 8.96
C PHE A 213 13.13 15.54 8.40
N ALA A 214 12.24 16.48 8.74
CA ALA A 214 10.86 16.55 8.26
C ALA A 214 10.78 16.83 6.74
N VAL A 215 11.81 17.44 6.15
CA VAL A 215 11.88 17.71 4.71
C VAL A 215 12.69 16.62 3.99
N LEU A 216 13.83 16.21 4.57
CA LEU A 216 14.75 15.28 3.92
C LEU A 216 14.14 13.90 3.71
N ILE A 217 13.43 13.37 4.71
CA ILE A 217 12.82 12.03 4.59
C ILE A 217 11.77 11.98 3.47
N PRO A 218 10.74 12.85 3.44
CA PRO A 218 9.81 12.87 2.31
C PRO A 218 10.50 13.10 0.97
N LEU A 219 11.48 14.00 0.93
CA LEU A 219 12.24 14.27 -0.30
C LEU A 219 13.00 13.04 -0.80
N MET A 220 13.71 12.34 0.09
CA MET A 220 14.42 11.09 -0.26
C MET A 220 13.44 10.02 -0.76
N MET A 221 12.28 9.89 -0.15
CA MET A 221 11.24 8.95 -0.59
C MET A 221 10.69 9.34 -1.96
N ILE A 222 10.44 10.64 -2.20
CA ILE A 222 10.00 11.18 -3.48
C ILE A 222 11.05 10.88 -4.57
N VAL A 223 12.31 11.24 -4.33
CA VAL A 223 13.39 10.99 -5.27
C VAL A 223 13.56 9.50 -5.55
N GLY A 224 13.56 8.67 -4.49
CA GLY A 224 13.65 7.22 -4.63
C GLY A 224 12.52 6.64 -5.48
N HIS A 225 11.31 7.14 -5.32
CA HIS A 225 10.16 6.71 -6.13
C HIS A 225 10.32 7.11 -7.61
N PHE A 226 10.66 8.37 -7.91
CA PHE A 226 10.89 8.80 -9.29
C PHE A 226 12.02 8.03 -9.96
N THR A 227 13.09 7.76 -9.22
CA THR A 227 14.20 6.93 -9.71
C THR A 227 13.71 5.51 -10.02
N ALA A 228 12.95 4.90 -9.11
CA ALA A 228 12.37 3.57 -9.32
C ALA A 228 11.41 3.55 -10.51
N GLN A 229 10.54 4.55 -10.65
CA GLN A 229 9.65 4.68 -11.82
C GLN A 229 10.41 4.84 -13.14
N THR A 230 11.46 5.66 -13.14
CA THR A 230 12.29 5.86 -14.35
C THR A 230 13.00 4.57 -14.75
N LEU A 231 13.49 3.81 -13.76
CA LEU A 231 14.09 2.49 -14.00
C LEU A 231 13.04 1.45 -14.44
N MET A 232 11.80 1.57 -13.97
CA MET A 232 10.68 0.69 -14.36
C MET A 232 10.02 1.11 -15.67
N LYS A 233 10.16 2.36 -16.12
CA LYS A 233 9.63 2.91 -17.38
C LYS A 233 10.36 2.37 -18.62
N ARG A 234 10.81 1.13 -18.59
CA ARG A 234 11.27 0.44 -19.80
C ARG A 234 10.07 -0.10 -20.54
N SER A 235 9.87 0.48 -21.72
CA SER A 235 8.91 0.15 -22.78
C SER A 235 7.45 0.00 -22.34
N SER A 236 6.62 0.96 -22.71
CA SER A 236 5.21 0.70 -22.92
C SER A 236 5.12 -0.49 -23.91
N ASN A 237 4.60 -1.60 -23.43
CA ASN A 237 4.36 -2.73 -24.32
C ASN A 237 3.24 -2.32 -25.29
N GLN A 238 3.57 -2.14 -26.57
CA GLN A 238 2.60 -1.73 -27.58
C GLN A 238 1.44 -2.74 -27.73
N TRP A 239 1.64 -3.96 -27.25
CA TRP A 239 0.66 -5.05 -27.26
C TRP A 239 -0.15 -5.17 -25.98
N GLU A 240 -0.05 -4.19 -25.06
CA GLU A 240 -0.84 -4.17 -23.84
C GLU A 240 -2.33 -4.16 -24.14
N GLY A 241 -3.06 -5.19 -23.66
CA GLY A 241 -4.49 -5.35 -23.95
C GLY A 241 -5.06 -6.63 -23.37
N ALA A 242 -6.40 -6.73 -23.40
CA ALA A 242 -7.12 -7.97 -23.18
C ALA A 242 -7.57 -8.51 -24.53
N TYR A 243 -7.24 -9.75 -24.80
CA TYR A 243 -7.52 -10.44 -26.05
C TYR A 243 -8.48 -11.59 -25.78
N SER A 244 -9.67 -11.53 -26.36
CA SER A 244 -10.74 -12.52 -26.19
C SER A 244 -10.78 -13.47 -27.38
N PHE A 245 -10.88 -14.76 -27.10
CA PHE A 245 -10.93 -15.78 -28.14
C PHE A 245 -12.36 -16.26 -28.35
N SER A 246 -12.75 -16.44 -29.62
CA SER A 246 -13.99 -17.11 -29.97
C SER A 246 -13.87 -18.62 -29.73
N GLN A 247 -15.01 -19.32 -29.58
CA GLN A 247 -15.13 -20.69 -29.05
C GLN A 247 -14.41 -21.84 -29.82
N ASN A 248 -13.66 -21.57 -30.87
CA ASN A 248 -13.00 -22.59 -31.69
C ASN A 248 -11.51 -22.78 -31.42
N ASN A 249 -11.07 -22.46 -30.22
CA ASN A 249 -9.65 -22.57 -29.85
C ASN A 249 -9.26 -24.01 -29.58
N LEU A 250 -8.06 -24.40 -30.03
CA LEU A 250 -7.51 -25.71 -29.76
C LEU A 250 -7.36 -25.92 -28.25
N PRO A 251 -7.82 -27.08 -27.74
CA PRO A 251 -7.62 -27.41 -26.34
C PRO A 251 -6.13 -27.56 -26.04
N ASP A 252 -5.71 -27.21 -24.81
CA ASP A 252 -4.43 -27.66 -24.31
C ASP A 252 -4.40 -29.20 -24.20
N SER A 253 -3.26 -29.75 -23.75
CA SER A 253 -3.09 -31.19 -23.54
C SER A 253 -4.10 -31.81 -22.56
N ALA A 254 -4.82 -31.02 -21.79
CA ALA A 254 -5.84 -31.40 -20.82
C ALA A 254 -7.28 -31.16 -21.28
N GLY A 255 -7.49 -30.73 -22.55
CA GLY A 255 -8.81 -30.39 -23.10
C GLY A 255 -9.36 -29.05 -22.60
N VAL A 256 -8.50 -28.19 -22.02
CA VAL A 256 -8.87 -26.87 -21.53
C VAL A 256 -8.55 -25.82 -22.60
N TYR A 257 -9.50 -24.95 -22.91
CA TYR A 257 -9.36 -23.92 -23.93
C TYR A 257 -8.92 -22.60 -23.31
N TRP A 258 -8.08 -21.85 -24.01
CA TRP A 258 -7.80 -20.46 -23.68
C TRP A 258 -9.04 -19.61 -24.01
N THR A 259 -9.49 -18.83 -23.06
CA THR A 259 -10.63 -17.92 -23.24
C THR A 259 -10.18 -16.47 -23.42
N ASN A 260 -9.21 -16.04 -22.62
CA ASN A 260 -8.66 -14.69 -22.70
C ASN A 260 -7.17 -14.71 -22.43
N VAL A 261 -6.43 -13.88 -23.15
CA VAL A 261 -5.05 -13.52 -22.83
C VAL A 261 -5.00 -12.05 -22.46
N ILE A 262 -4.43 -11.75 -21.32
CA ILE A 262 -4.23 -10.37 -20.85
C ILE A 262 -2.74 -10.10 -20.86
N ILE A 263 -2.33 -9.12 -21.64
CA ILE A 263 -0.95 -8.64 -21.74
C ILE A 263 -0.90 -7.30 -21.03
N ASP A 264 -0.08 -7.22 -19.99
CA ASP A 264 0.25 -6.02 -19.27
C ASP A 264 1.75 -5.74 -19.44
N GLN A 265 2.28 -4.65 -18.91
CA GLN A 265 3.66 -4.17 -19.16
C GLN A 265 4.74 -5.26 -19.08
N LYS A 266 4.69 -6.14 -18.06
CA LYS A 266 5.69 -7.20 -17.83
C LYS A 266 5.08 -8.56 -17.52
N SER A 267 3.78 -8.67 -17.60
CA SER A 267 3.04 -9.88 -17.25
C SER A 267 2.08 -10.27 -18.35
N LEU A 268 1.95 -11.56 -18.57
CA LEU A 268 0.96 -12.16 -19.43
C LEU A 268 0.16 -13.13 -18.56
N SER A 269 -1.16 -13.02 -18.59
CA SER A 269 -2.04 -13.96 -17.92
C SER A 269 -2.98 -14.60 -18.93
N VAL A 270 -3.18 -15.90 -18.79
CA VAL A 270 -4.07 -16.69 -19.63
C VAL A 270 -5.20 -17.20 -18.77
N LYS A 271 -6.44 -16.81 -19.11
CA LYS A 271 -7.64 -17.42 -18.55
C LYS A 271 -8.06 -18.61 -19.39
N THR A 272 -8.45 -19.70 -18.74
CA THR A 272 -8.87 -20.92 -19.40
C THR A 272 -10.32 -21.24 -19.09
N SER A 273 -10.96 -22.08 -19.94
CA SER A 273 -12.35 -22.54 -19.76
C SER A 273 -12.57 -23.29 -18.42
N GLY A 274 -11.52 -23.84 -17.82
CA GLY A 274 -11.53 -24.47 -16.49
C GLY A 274 -11.52 -23.49 -15.32
N LYS A 275 -11.72 -22.19 -15.55
CA LYS A 275 -11.62 -21.10 -14.56
C LYS A 275 -10.24 -20.92 -13.92
N ASN A 276 -9.23 -21.62 -14.38
CA ASN A 276 -7.86 -21.43 -13.91
C ASN A 276 -7.21 -20.28 -14.68
N SER A 277 -6.42 -19.48 -13.96
CA SER A 277 -5.58 -18.46 -14.57
C SER A 277 -4.12 -18.87 -14.43
N HIS A 278 -3.39 -18.80 -15.53
CA HIS A 278 -1.95 -19.05 -15.55
C HIS A 278 -1.22 -17.72 -15.73
N TYR A 279 -0.20 -17.51 -14.92
CA TYR A 279 0.58 -16.27 -14.90
C TYR A 279 1.97 -16.52 -15.46
N TYR A 280 2.38 -15.62 -16.35
CA TYR A 280 3.68 -15.64 -17.00
C TYR A 280 4.37 -14.29 -16.85
N THR A 281 5.68 -14.31 -16.83
CA THR A 281 6.52 -13.11 -16.84
C THR A 281 7.06 -12.89 -18.25
N ILE A 282 6.83 -11.72 -18.81
CA ILE A 282 7.39 -11.31 -20.10
C ILE A 282 8.86 -11.02 -19.91
N LYS A 283 9.72 -11.66 -20.70
CA LYS A 283 11.16 -11.48 -20.71
C LYS A 283 11.60 -10.43 -21.69
N ASP A 284 11.04 -10.49 -22.89
CA ASP A 284 11.35 -9.58 -23.99
C ASP A 284 10.17 -9.41 -24.92
N VAL A 285 10.09 -8.26 -25.58
CA VAL A 285 9.08 -7.93 -26.58
C VAL A 285 9.79 -7.24 -27.73
N ASN A 286 9.71 -7.83 -28.93
CA ASN A 286 10.28 -7.26 -30.13
C ASN A 286 9.27 -6.35 -30.85
N GLU A 287 9.77 -5.44 -31.70
CA GLU A 287 8.93 -4.54 -32.50
C GLU A 287 8.02 -5.32 -33.47
N ASP A 288 8.47 -6.49 -33.92
CA ASP A 288 7.73 -7.39 -34.82
C ASP A 288 6.59 -8.18 -34.15
N GLY A 289 6.24 -7.87 -32.88
CA GLY A 289 5.15 -8.51 -32.16
C GLY A 289 5.51 -9.85 -31.50
N GLU A 290 6.78 -10.19 -31.44
CA GLU A 290 7.23 -11.41 -30.76
C GLU A 290 7.44 -11.15 -29.27
N ILE A 291 6.74 -11.92 -28.44
CA ILE A 291 6.77 -11.84 -26.99
C ILE A 291 7.33 -13.14 -26.44
N HIS A 292 8.46 -13.05 -25.78
CA HIS A 292 9.06 -14.15 -25.05
C HIS A 292 8.60 -14.13 -23.60
N PHE A 293 7.99 -15.22 -23.12
CA PHE A 293 7.47 -15.30 -21.78
C PHE A 293 7.75 -16.64 -21.11
N VAL A 294 7.84 -16.63 -19.79
CA VAL A 294 8.10 -17.83 -18.96
C VAL A 294 7.05 -17.95 -17.89
N ARG A 295 6.75 -19.15 -17.45
CA ARG A 295 5.80 -19.36 -16.35
C ARG A 295 6.36 -18.75 -15.08
N THR A 296 5.53 -17.93 -14.39
CA THR A 296 5.96 -17.24 -13.18
C THR A 296 6.34 -18.26 -12.08
N GLY A 297 7.55 -18.10 -11.53
CA GLY A 297 8.08 -18.99 -10.48
C GLY A 297 8.73 -20.28 -10.97
N LYS A 298 8.84 -20.50 -12.29
CA LYS A 298 9.56 -21.62 -12.88
C LYS A 298 10.72 -21.16 -13.76
N GLN A 299 11.83 -21.89 -13.72
CA GLN A 299 12.93 -21.75 -14.67
C GLN A 299 12.70 -22.76 -15.80
N GLU A 300 11.96 -22.36 -16.81
CA GLU A 300 11.67 -23.14 -18.01
C GLU A 300 12.16 -22.37 -19.23
N ASP A 301 12.32 -23.07 -20.36
CA ASP A 301 12.59 -22.41 -21.63
C ASP A 301 11.46 -21.43 -21.96
N PRO A 302 11.75 -20.26 -22.55
CA PRO A 302 10.75 -19.27 -22.87
C PRO A 302 9.79 -19.79 -23.94
N TYR A 303 8.52 -19.54 -23.70
CA TYR A 303 7.47 -19.69 -24.72
C TYR A 303 7.49 -18.49 -25.65
N LEU A 304 7.07 -18.69 -26.90
CA LEU A 304 6.97 -17.63 -27.89
C LEU A 304 5.50 -17.38 -28.24
N LEU A 305 5.10 -16.12 -28.18
CA LEU A 305 3.85 -15.62 -28.73
C LEU A 305 4.17 -14.56 -29.79
N LYS A 306 3.69 -14.73 -30.99
CA LYS A 306 3.76 -13.73 -32.05
C LYS A 306 2.38 -13.14 -32.27
N ILE A 307 2.27 -11.82 -32.23
CA ILE A 307 1.03 -11.09 -32.49
C ILE A 307 1.16 -10.40 -33.83
N ILE A 308 0.19 -10.65 -34.68
CA ILE A 308 0.08 -10.05 -36.03
C ILE A 308 -1.20 -9.22 -36.04
N GLU A 309 -1.10 -7.95 -36.42
CA GLU A 309 -2.26 -7.09 -36.65
C GLU A 309 -2.69 -7.22 -38.13
N ASN A 310 -3.93 -7.64 -38.33
CA ASN A 310 -4.51 -7.79 -39.65
C ASN A 310 -5.06 -6.45 -40.16
N PRO A 311 -5.16 -6.25 -41.50
CA PRO A 311 -5.69 -5.00 -42.07
C PRO A 311 -7.15 -4.69 -41.69
N ASP A 312 -7.91 -5.67 -41.24
CA ASP A 312 -9.30 -5.56 -40.76
C ASP A 312 -9.40 -5.13 -39.27
N GLY A 313 -8.25 -4.89 -38.59
CA GLY A 313 -8.17 -4.52 -37.18
C GLY A 313 -8.31 -5.71 -36.23
N GLN A 314 -8.34 -6.93 -36.72
CA GLN A 314 -8.24 -8.13 -35.90
C GLN A 314 -6.80 -8.49 -35.62
N TYR A 315 -6.57 -9.21 -34.53
CA TYR A 315 -5.24 -9.66 -34.12
C TYR A 315 -5.17 -11.19 -34.26
N GLN A 316 -4.08 -11.66 -34.82
CA GLN A 316 -3.78 -13.07 -34.97
C GLN A 316 -2.65 -13.44 -34.01
N PHE A 317 -2.87 -14.49 -33.22
CA PHE A 317 -1.91 -15.01 -32.26
C PHE A 317 -1.32 -16.30 -32.79
N LEU A 318 -0.01 -16.30 -33.02
CA LEU A 318 0.77 -17.51 -33.28
C LEU A 318 1.50 -17.87 -31.98
N VAL A 319 1.03 -18.93 -31.34
CA VAL A 319 1.58 -19.37 -30.03
C VAL A 319 2.35 -20.65 -30.21
N THR A 320 3.63 -20.65 -29.87
CA THR A 320 4.47 -21.85 -29.89
C THR A 320 4.62 -22.37 -28.45
N LEU A 321 3.99 -23.50 -28.17
CA LEU A 321 4.05 -24.22 -26.89
C LEU A 321 4.72 -25.58 -27.12
N GLY A 322 6.04 -25.64 -26.98
CA GLY A 322 6.83 -26.81 -27.32
C GLY A 322 6.71 -27.12 -28.82
N ASN A 323 6.21 -28.31 -29.18
CA ASN A 323 6.03 -28.73 -30.60
C ASN A 323 4.64 -28.38 -31.20
N LYS A 324 3.83 -27.58 -30.52
CA LYS A 324 2.50 -27.17 -30.98
C LYS A 324 2.49 -25.72 -31.35
N GLU A 325 2.05 -25.43 -32.57
CA GLU A 325 1.73 -24.09 -33.03
C GLU A 325 0.21 -23.93 -33.04
N MET A 326 -0.26 -22.83 -32.51
CA MET A 326 -1.68 -22.44 -32.48
C MET A 326 -1.83 -21.11 -33.18
N ASP A 327 -2.79 -21.05 -34.09
CA ASP A 327 -3.19 -19.84 -34.81
C ASP A 327 -4.61 -19.45 -34.40
N ILE A 328 -4.76 -18.27 -33.82
CA ILE A 328 -5.99 -17.86 -33.19
C ILE A 328 -6.29 -16.39 -33.49
N ASN A 329 -7.45 -16.14 -34.10
CA ASN A 329 -7.93 -14.79 -34.31
C ASN A 329 -8.57 -14.24 -33.00
N THR A 330 -8.30 -12.97 -32.70
CA THR A 330 -8.74 -12.33 -31.49
C THR A 330 -9.02 -10.85 -31.66
N ASN A 331 -9.87 -10.31 -30.81
CA ASN A 331 -10.13 -8.88 -30.72
C ASN A 331 -9.40 -8.31 -29.49
N ARG A 332 -8.73 -7.17 -29.66
CA ARG A 332 -8.04 -6.47 -28.61
C ARG A 332 -8.97 -5.46 -27.95
N LYS A 333 -8.95 -5.44 -26.63
CA LYS A 333 -9.61 -4.44 -25.80
C LYS A 333 -8.55 -3.68 -25.00
N MET A 334 -8.44 -2.39 -25.24
CA MET A 334 -7.48 -1.52 -24.54
C MET A 334 -8.05 -1.00 -23.23
N LYS A 335 -7.20 -0.45 -22.37
CA LYS A 335 -7.60 0.15 -21.11
C LYS A 335 -8.65 1.26 -21.25
N SER A 336 -8.59 2.04 -22.33
CA SER A 336 -9.56 3.09 -22.67
C SER A 336 -10.97 2.57 -22.99
N ASP A 337 -11.12 1.29 -23.37
CA ASP A 337 -12.39 0.73 -23.83
C ASP A 337 -13.29 0.30 -22.65
N TYR A 338 -12.75 0.28 -21.44
CA TYR A 338 -13.54 -0.05 -20.25
C TYR A 338 -14.34 1.16 -19.78
N PHE A 339 -15.62 0.93 -19.50
CA PHE A 339 -16.55 1.95 -19.05
C PHE A 339 -16.01 2.74 -17.81
N LEU A 340 -15.39 2.05 -16.87
CA LEU A 340 -14.77 2.67 -15.70
C LEU A 340 -13.71 3.71 -16.07
N MET A 341 -12.98 3.49 -17.17
CA MET A 341 -11.88 4.38 -17.61
C MET A 341 -12.35 5.50 -18.55
N GLN A 342 -13.54 5.35 -19.15
CA GLN A 342 -14.10 6.35 -20.06
C GLN A 342 -14.73 7.52 -19.30
N ARG A 343 -15.18 7.26 -18.05
CA ARG A 343 -15.87 8.29 -17.27
C ARG A 343 -14.92 9.02 -16.34
N GLY A 344 -14.76 10.32 -16.60
CA GLY A 344 -14.05 11.24 -15.72
C GLY A 344 -14.97 11.95 -14.73
N PHE A 345 -14.47 13.03 -14.15
CA PHE A 345 -15.19 13.91 -13.24
C PHE A 345 -16.24 14.74 -14.02
N ASN A 346 -17.47 14.80 -13.48
CA ASN A 346 -18.56 15.60 -14.03
C ASN A 346 -19.18 16.47 -12.93
N TRP A 347 -19.24 17.79 -13.16
CA TRP A 347 -19.90 18.73 -12.26
C TRP A 347 -21.41 18.54 -12.19
N VAL A 348 -22.02 18.26 -13.34
CA VAL A 348 -23.46 18.06 -13.46
C VAL A 348 -23.75 16.60 -13.79
N ASN A 349 -24.56 15.96 -13.00
CA ASN A 349 -25.05 14.61 -13.23
C ASN A 349 -26.56 14.65 -13.14
N GLU A 350 -27.25 14.75 -14.27
CA GLU A 350 -28.71 14.78 -14.32
C GLU A 350 -29.33 13.53 -13.70
N TYR A 351 -28.64 12.39 -13.87
CA TYR A 351 -29.04 11.13 -13.25
C TYR A 351 -27.82 10.40 -12.66
N PRO A 352 -27.99 9.69 -11.51
CA PRO A 352 -26.94 8.84 -10.99
C PRO A 352 -26.52 7.78 -12.01
N LEU A 353 -25.23 7.70 -12.31
CA LEU A 353 -24.70 6.66 -13.17
C LEU A 353 -24.22 5.50 -12.30
N ASN A 354 -25.10 4.54 -12.03
CA ASN A 354 -24.80 3.34 -11.26
C ASN A 354 -25.14 2.11 -12.12
N ARG A 355 -24.14 1.40 -12.62
CA ARG A 355 -24.27 0.19 -13.46
C ARG A 355 -23.38 -0.92 -12.93
#